data_8683d1a4725f4e25b7fed010f5c89b50
#
_entry.id   8683d1a4725f4e25b7fed010f5c89b50
#
_cell.length_a   1.000
_cell.length_b   1.000
_cell.length_c   1.000
_cell.angle_alpha   90.00
_cell.angle_beta   90.00
_cell.angle_gamma   90.00
#
_symmetry.space_group_name_H-M   'P 1'
#
loop_
_entity.id
_entity.type
_entity.pdbx_description
1 polymer ?
#
loop_
_entity_poly.entity_id
_entity_poly.type
_entity_poly.pdbx_seq_one_letter_code
_entity_poly.pdbx_strand_id
1 'polypeptide(L)'
;MKLLPWCKANAMPVIAVLAAAVTAVFVSPDAAYLGYYDVKTLSCLLCVLAVVGALRRVGLFPLLAQRLVQTFHTTRGAVTALVSITLVGSMLLTNDTALLTFLPLSWFVLERTGQTKWTALTFILQNCAANLGGMLTPFGNPQNLYLFNHYSIPNGEFLFIMLPPFLLSTVLILLCCLFLPRESLTVPRQEALPDKRRTAIYAALFCVAVAMVLRGIPYWLGLLVIVASLLVLDRRALLGVDWGLLVTFAAFFTFSGNMARIEPVQALFRQLLTHGVMPVSALTSQIISNVPAAILLSRFTDDYQGLLVGVNIGGAGTLVASLASLITLREYTKHVKGQTGRFIALFSAISFGFLAILLAAMALWLR
;
A
#
# COMPACT_ATOMS: atom_id res chain seq x y z
N MET A 1 0.82 26.58 -19.61
CA MET A 1 0.21 26.67 -18.26
C MET A 1 -0.48 25.38 -17.74
N LYS A 2 -0.33 24.20 -18.35
CA LYS A 2 -0.91 22.91 -17.88
C LYS A 2 0.05 22.01 -17.10
N LEU A 3 1.34 22.34 -17.03
CA LEU A 3 2.38 21.52 -16.38
C LEU A 3 2.26 21.49 -14.85
N LEU A 4 2.00 22.62 -14.21
CA LEU A 4 1.96 22.72 -12.74
C LEU A 4 0.84 21.88 -12.09
N PRO A 5 -0.39 21.88 -12.61
CA PRO A 5 -1.46 20.98 -12.13
C PRO A 5 -1.13 19.50 -12.36
N TRP A 6 -0.54 19.16 -13.50
CA TRP A 6 -0.13 17.79 -13.81
C TRP A 6 0.98 17.30 -12.87
N CYS A 7 2.02 18.11 -12.62
CA CYS A 7 3.08 17.80 -11.65
C CYS A 7 2.54 17.63 -10.23
N LYS A 8 1.57 18.44 -9.82
CA LYS A 8 0.93 18.28 -8.50
C LYS A 8 0.12 16.98 -8.39
N ALA A 9 -0.54 16.59 -9.47
CA ALA A 9 -1.30 15.32 -9.53
C ALA A 9 -0.37 14.09 -9.54
N ASN A 10 0.85 14.23 -10.11
CA ASN A 10 1.85 13.16 -10.28
C ASN A 10 3.14 13.48 -9.49
N ALA A 11 3.01 14.01 -8.27
CA ALA A 11 4.16 14.49 -7.50
C ALA A 11 5.20 13.39 -7.23
N MET A 12 4.77 12.17 -6.85
CA MET A 12 5.68 11.07 -6.55
C MET A 12 6.52 10.61 -7.76
N PRO A 13 5.93 10.31 -8.94
CA PRO A 13 6.73 10.01 -10.14
C PRO A 13 7.71 11.14 -10.50
N VAL A 14 7.28 12.40 -10.40
CA VAL A 14 8.13 13.56 -10.73
C VAL A 14 9.30 13.66 -9.78
N ILE A 15 9.08 13.55 -8.47
CA ILE A 15 10.14 13.58 -7.45
C ILE A 15 11.11 12.40 -7.66
N ALA A 16 10.60 11.20 -7.92
CA ALA A 16 11.43 10.02 -8.16
C ALA A 16 12.33 10.18 -9.39
N VAL A 17 11.78 10.67 -10.50
CA VAL A 17 12.55 10.92 -11.73
C VAL A 17 13.59 12.02 -11.52
N LEU A 18 13.25 13.09 -10.81
CA LEU A 18 14.21 14.15 -10.49
C LEU A 18 15.34 13.63 -9.59
N ALA A 19 15.02 12.83 -8.57
CA ALA A 19 16.02 12.20 -7.69
C ALA A 19 16.96 11.29 -8.50
N ALA A 20 16.42 10.46 -9.40
CA ALA A 20 17.21 9.61 -10.29
C ALA A 20 18.12 10.46 -11.21
N ALA A 21 17.58 11.53 -11.80
CA ALA A 21 18.34 12.42 -12.68
C ALA A 21 19.47 13.15 -11.94
N VAL A 22 19.23 13.62 -10.71
CA VAL A 22 20.26 14.25 -9.87
C VAL A 22 21.38 13.26 -9.56
N THR A 23 21.05 12.02 -9.18
CA THR A 23 22.08 11.01 -8.89
C THR A 23 22.85 10.57 -10.13
N ALA A 24 22.25 10.62 -11.32
CA ALA A 24 22.93 10.33 -12.59
C ALA A 24 24.03 11.37 -12.95
N VAL A 25 24.02 12.56 -12.33
CA VAL A 25 25.10 13.54 -12.45
C VAL A 25 26.35 13.07 -11.71
N PHE A 26 26.19 12.39 -10.57
CA PHE A 26 27.29 11.88 -9.75
C PHE A 26 27.77 10.49 -10.22
N VAL A 27 26.86 9.70 -10.78
CA VAL A 27 27.15 8.36 -11.31
C VAL A 27 26.70 8.34 -12.77
N SER A 28 27.62 8.55 -13.67
CA SER A 28 27.31 8.59 -15.11
C SER A 28 26.67 7.28 -15.58
N PRO A 29 25.65 7.34 -16.47
CA PRO A 29 25.02 6.16 -17.03
C PRO A 29 26.01 5.23 -17.73
N ASP A 30 26.02 3.98 -17.36
CA ASP A 30 26.83 2.91 -17.90
C ASP A 30 26.03 1.59 -18.00
N ALA A 31 26.69 0.50 -18.45
CA ALA A 31 26.05 -0.79 -18.59
C ALA A 31 25.48 -1.36 -17.27
N ALA A 32 26.02 -0.95 -16.11
CA ALA A 32 25.54 -1.40 -14.80
C ALA A 32 24.12 -0.90 -14.48
N TYR A 33 23.68 0.19 -15.12
CA TYR A 33 22.30 0.68 -14.98
C TYR A 33 21.25 -0.38 -15.37
N LEU A 34 21.54 -1.23 -16.36
CA LEU A 34 20.62 -2.31 -16.74
C LEU A 34 20.39 -3.32 -15.60
N GLY A 35 21.39 -3.50 -14.74
CA GLY A 35 21.30 -4.38 -13.56
C GLY A 35 20.55 -3.76 -12.37
N TYR A 36 20.17 -2.50 -12.42
CA TYR A 36 19.40 -1.87 -11.34
C TYR A 36 17.93 -2.32 -11.32
N TYR A 37 17.39 -2.64 -12.50
CA TYR A 37 15.96 -2.89 -12.69
C TYR A 37 15.58 -4.32 -12.35
N ASP A 38 14.68 -4.47 -11.40
CA ASP A 38 14.01 -5.75 -11.13
C ASP A 38 12.79 -5.89 -12.04
N VAL A 39 13.04 -6.44 -13.24
CA VAL A 39 12.00 -6.67 -14.27
C VAL A 39 10.92 -7.60 -13.77
N LYS A 40 11.25 -8.58 -12.92
CA LYS A 40 10.29 -9.52 -12.33
C LYS A 40 9.31 -8.76 -11.44
N THR A 41 9.81 -7.91 -10.55
CA THR A 41 8.95 -7.08 -9.68
C THR A 41 8.06 -6.13 -10.49
N LEU A 42 8.61 -5.44 -11.50
CA LEU A 42 7.81 -4.55 -12.36
C LEU A 42 6.71 -5.31 -13.12
N SER A 43 7.01 -6.51 -13.63
CA SER A 43 6.03 -7.37 -14.32
C SER A 43 4.93 -7.84 -13.36
N CYS A 44 5.31 -8.32 -12.18
CA CYS A 44 4.35 -8.74 -11.15
C CYS A 44 3.45 -7.57 -10.72
N LEU A 45 4.03 -6.39 -10.49
CA LEU A 45 3.31 -5.20 -10.09
C LEU A 45 2.31 -4.76 -11.18
N LEU A 46 2.74 -4.71 -12.45
CA LEU A 46 1.86 -4.42 -13.59
C LEU A 46 0.66 -5.38 -13.62
N CYS A 47 0.90 -6.68 -13.52
CA CYS A 47 -0.14 -7.69 -13.59
C CYS A 47 -1.14 -7.58 -12.44
N VAL A 48 -0.66 -7.45 -11.21
CA VAL A 48 -1.52 -7.28 -10.03
C VAL A 48 -2.37 -6.01 -10.16
N LEU A 49 -1.76 -4.86 -10.49
CA LEU A 49 -2.46 -3.60 -10.64
C LEU A 49 -3.53 -3.64 -11.75
N ALA A 50 -3.22 -4.25 -12.90
CA ALA A 50 -4.14 -4.36 -14.02
C ALA A 50 -5.37 -5.22 -13.67
N VAL A 51 -5.15 -6.39 -13.07
CA VAL A 51 -6.24 -7.31 -12.72
C VAL A 51 -7.08 -6.78 -11.55
N VAL A 52 -6.45 -6.22 -10.53
CA VAL A 52 -7.12 -5.57 -9.40
C VAL A 52 -7.94 -4.36 -9.87
N GLY A 53 -7.39 -3.55 -10.78
CA GLY A 53 -8.11 -2.46 -11.43
C GLY A 53 -9.33 -2.94 -12.21
N ALA A 54 -9.26 -4.09 -12.90
CA ALA A 54 -10.39 -4.71 -13.58
C ALA A 54 -11.48 -5.17 -12.59
N LEU A 55 -11.10 -5.88 -11.53
CA LEU A 55 -12.01 -6.33 -10.46
C LEU A 55 -12.70 -5.16 -9.76
N ARG A 56 -11.98 -4.07 -9.51
CA ARG A 56 -12.55 -2.85 -8.92
C ARG A 56 -13.63 -2.25 -9.82
N ARG A 57 -13.41 -2.18 -11.15
CA ARG A 57 -14.37 -1.60 -12.10
C ARG A 57 -15.65 -2.40 -12.24
N VAL A 58 -15.61 -3.71 -12.06
CA VAL A 58 -16.82 -4.57 -12.06
C VAL A 58 -17.69 -4.32 -10.82
N GLY A 59 -17.17 -3.61 -9.81
CA GLY A 59 -17.95 -3.27 -8.60
C GLY A 59 -18.03 -4.40 -7.57
N LEU A 60 -17.19 -5.43 -7.68
CA LEU A 60 -17.20 -6.57 -6.74
C LEU A 60 -16.93 -6.14 -5.29
N PHE A 61 -15.88 -5.36 -5.06
CA PHE A 61 -15.48 -4.96 -3.72
C PHE A 61 -16.46 -4.00 -3.04
N PRO A 62 -16.99 -2.96 -3.71
CA PRO A 62 -18.07 -2.14 -3.16
C PRO A 62 -19.30 -2.94 -2.78
N LEU A 63 -19.71 -3.92 -3.59
CA LEU A 63 -20.85 -4.80 -3.28
C LEU A 63 -20.59 -5.64 -2.03
N LEU A 64 -19.41 -6.29 -1.93
CA LEU A 64 -19.07 -7.12 -0.76
C LEU A 64 -19.04 -6.27 0.52
N ALA A 65 -18.43 -5.09 0.46
CA ALA A 65 -18.37 -4.19 1.59
C ALA A 65 -19.74 -3.68 2.00
N GLN A 66 -20.60 -3.34 1.04
CA GLN A 66 -21.96 -2.89 1.33
C GLN A 66 -22.80 -4.00 1.99
N ARG A 67 -22.76 -5.23 1.47
CA ARG A 67 -23.44 -6.36 2.08
C ARG A 67 -22.97 -6.61 3.51
N LEU A 68 -21.65 -6.52 3.74
CA LEU A 68 -21.08 -6.67 5.08
C LEU A 68 -21.61 -5.58 6.03
N VAL A 69 -21.59 -4.30 5.60
CA VAL A 69 -22.06 -3.20 6.45
C VAL A 69 -23.54 -3.30 6.76
N GLN A 70 -24.37 -3.81 5.85
CA GLN A 70 -25.81 -3.99 6.04
C GLN A 70 -26.16 -5.03 7.13
N THR A 71 -25.22 -5.91 7.49
CA THR A 71 -25.44 -6.87 8.59
C THR A 71 -25.31 -6.21 9.97
N PHE A 72 -24.81 -4.97 10.04
CA PHE A 72 -24.59 -4.25 11.28
C PHE A 72 -25.58 -3.09 11.43
N HIS A 73 -26.19 -2.99 12.59
CA HIS A 73 -27.22 -1.99 12.88
C HIS A 73 -26.75 -0.91 13.87
N THR A 74 -25.44 -0.81 14.08
CA THR A 74 -24.85 0.21 14.97
C THR A 74 -23.67 0.90 14.31
N THR A 75 -23.41 2.17 14.68
CA THR A 75 -22.27 2.94 14.19
C THR A 75 -20.95 2.19 14.40
N ARG A 76 -20.72 1.65 15.59
CA ARG A 76 -19.55 0.82 15.89
C ARG A 76 -19.43 -0.36 14.93
N GLY A 77 -20.50 -1.14 14.79
CA GLY A 77 -20.51 -2.33 13.92
C GLY A 77 -20.23 -1.98 12.46
N ALA A 78 -20.89 -0.94 11.93
CA ALA A 78 -20.70 -0.51 10.55
C ALA A 78 -19.27 -0.01 10.29
N VAL A 79 -18.69 0.80 11.18
CA VAL A 79 -17.31 1.27 11.03
C VAL A 79 -16.33 0.11 11.20
N THR A 80 -16.53 -0.78 12.18
CA THR A 80 -15.69 -1.99 12.32
C THR A 80 -15.73 -2.85 11.06
N ALA A 81 -16.89 -3.01 10.44
CA ALA A 81 -17.05 -3.73 9.18
C ALA A 81 -16.29 -3.05 8.03
N LEU A 82 -16.38 -1.71 7.90
CA LEU A 82 -15.67 -0.92 6.89
C LEU A 82 -14.14 -1.00 7.08
N VAL A 83 -13.67 -0.93 8.31
CA VAL A 83 -12.25 -1.05 8.64
C VAL A 83 -11.76 -2.47 8.39
N SER A 84 -12.52 -3.50 8.79
CA SER A 84 -12.18 -4.91 8.59
C SER A 84 -12.15 -5.29 7.10
N ILE A 85 -13.12 -4.82 6.29
CA ILE A 85 -13.08 -5.07 4.84
C ILE A 85 -11.92 -4.35 4.17
N THR A 86 -11.49 -3.19 4.70
CA THR A 86 -10.30 -2.50 4.22
C THR A 86 -9.04 -3.29 4.57
N LEU A 87 -8.95 -3.84 5.77
CA LEU A 87 -7.85 -4.67 6.23
C LEU A 87 -7.71 -5.93 5.39
N VAL A 88 -8.79 -6.70 5.23
CA VAL A 88 -8.79 -7.92 4.39
C VAL A 88 -8.64 -7.56 2.91
N GLY A 89 -9.30 -6.50 2.46
CA GLY A 89 -9.21 -6.02 1.09
C GLY A 89 -7.78 -5.63 0.70
N SER A 90 -7.01 -5.02 1.60
CA SER A 90 -5.62 -4.64 1.32
C SER A 90 -4.67 -5.84 1.18
N MET A 91 -5.02 -7.00 1.71
CA MET A 91 -4.25 -8.24 1.48
C MET A 91 -4.40 -8.76 0.03
N LEU A 92 -5.53 -8.45 -0.62
CA LEU A 92 -5.87 -8.91 -1.96
C LEU A 92 -5.66 -7.82 -3.02
N LEU A 93 -5.89 -6.57 -2.62
CA LEU A 93 -5.66 -5.37 -3.42
C LEU A 93 -4.34 -4.74 -2.94
N THR A 94 -3.82 -3.79 -3.68
CA THR A 94 -2.79 -2.92 -3.07
C THR A 94 -3.45 -2.00 -2.02
N ASN A 95 -2.71 -1.60 -0.98
CA ASN A 95 -3.18 -0.68 0.06
C ASN A 95 -3.86 0.57 -0.51
N ASP A 96 -3.27 1.17 -1.55
CA ASP A 96 -3.80 2.35 -2.22
C ASP A 96 -5.14 2.07 -2.92
N THR A 97 -5.25 0.93 -3.63
CA THR A 97 -6.49 0.52 -4.29
C THR A 97 -7.60 0.18 -3.29
N ALA A 98 -7.26 -0.41 -2.15
CA ALA A 98 -8.20 -0.66 -1.08
C ALA A 98 -8.80 0.65 -0.56
N LEU A 99 -7.97 1.66 -0.29
CA LEU A 99 -8.44 2.98 0.18
C LEU A 99 -9.28 3.71 -0.88
N LEU A 100 -8.82 3.75 -2.13
CA LEU A 100 -9.59 4.35 -3.23
C LEU A 100 -10.95 3.66 -3.45
N THR A 101 -11.11 2.44 -2.97
CA THR A 101 -12.37 1.68 -3.07
C THR A 101 -13.24 1.88 -1.85
N PHE A 102 -12.69 1.81 -0.65
CA PHE A 102 -13.47 1.74 0.58
C PHE A 102 -13.67 3.09 1.28
N LEU A 103 -12.79 4.09 1.11
CA LEU A 103 -13.00 5.42 1.70
C LEU A 103 -14.26 6.13 1.15
N PRO A 104 -14.51 6.16 -0.18
CA PRO A 104 -15.74 6.74 -0.71
C PRO A 104 -17.00 6.01 -0.21
N LEU A 105 -16.93 4.69 -0.05
CA LEU A 105 -18.04 3.91 0.50
C LEU A 105 -18.28 4.26 1.97
N SER A 106 -17.20 4.41 2.75
CA SER A 106 -17.30 4.81 4.16
C SER A 106 -17.91 6.20 4.30
N TRP A 107 -17.50 7.15 3.45
CA TRP A 107 -18.15 8.45 3.40
C TRP A 107 -19.64 8.32 3.11
N PHE A 108 -20.01 7.58 2.06
CA PHE A 108 -21.42 7.38 1.69
C PHE A 108 -22.25 6.80 2.86
N VAL A 109 -21.72 5.80 3.56
CA VAL A 109 -22.40 5.19 4.70
C VAL A 109 -22.58 6.21 5.84
N LEU A 110 -21.49 6.90 6.24
CA LEU A 110 -21.52 7.85 7.35
C LEU A 110 -22.39 9.09 7.06
N GLU A 111 -22.37 9.57 5.82
CA GLU A 111 -23.22 10.69 5.38
C GLU A 111 -24.70 10.31 5.40
N ARG A 112 -25.06 9.16 4.80
CA ARG A 112 -26.45 8.69 4.72
C ARG A 112 -27.05 8.31 6.07
N THR A 113 -26.22 7.97 7.03
CA THR A 113 -26.64 7.61 8.39
C THR A 113 -26.50 8.75 9.40
N GLY A 114 -26.11 9.96 8.95
CA GLY A 114 -25.91 11.14 9.81
C GLY A 114 -24.71 11.04 10.76
N GLN A 115 -23.78 10.12 10.53
CA GLN A 115 -22.64 9.83 11.39
C GLN A 115 -21.32 10.49 10.92
N THR A 116 -21.40 11.58 10.19
CA THR A 116 -20.24 12.29 9.61
C THR A 116 -19.21 12.76 10.64
N LYS A 117 -19.60 12.93 11.91
CA LYS A 117 -18.69 13.26 13.03
C LYS A 117 -17.57 12.22 13.21
N TRP A 118 -17.78 10.97 12.76
CA TRP A 118 -16.82 9.87 12.87
C TRP A 118 -15.95 9.67 11.63
N THR A 119 -16.12 10.49 10.59
CA THR A 119 -15.37 10.35 9.32
C THR A 119 -13.86 10.38 9.53
N ALA A 120 -13.34 11.32 10.34
CA ALA A 120 -11.92 11.43 10.59
C ALA A 120 -11.34 10.14 11.18
N LEU A 121 -11.93 9.65 12.28
CA LEU A 121 -11.47 8.43 12.93
C LEU A 121 -11.61 7.21 12.01
N THR A 122 -12.73 7.06 11.30
CA THR A 122 -12.96 5.96 10.36
C THR A 122 -11.90 5.94 9.26
N PHE A 123 -11.62 7.07 8.64
CA PHE A 123 -10.64 7.18 7.57
C PHE A 123 -9.23 6.89 8.05
N ILE A 124 -8.86 7.36 9.25
CA ILE A 124 -7.55 7.08 9.85
C ILE A 124 -7.41 5.59 10.15
N LEU A 125 -8.43 4.95 10.73
CA LEU A 125 -8.41 3.50 11.00
C LEU A 125 -8.36 2.68 9.71
N GLN A 126 -9.07 3.11 8.65
CA GLN A 126 -8.97 2.46 7.32
C GLN A 126 -7.57 2.66 6.71
N ASN A 127 -6.92 3.81 6.90
CA ASN A 127 -5.54 4.02 6.48
C ASN A 127 -4.58 3.05 7.20
N CYS A 128 -4.72 2.93 8.52
CA CYS A 128 -3.93 1.95 9.29
C CYS A 128 -4.23 0.52 8.80
N ALA A 129 -5.52 0.19 8.60
CA ALA A 129 -5.96 -1.11 8.10
C ALA A 129 -5.40 -1.43 6.71
N ALA A 130 -5.33 -0.46 5.80
CA ALA A 130 -4.79 -0.65 4.46
C ALA A 130 -3.27 -0.87 4.48
N ASN A 131 -2.52 -0.02 5.19
CA ASN A 131 -1.07 -0.12 5.27
C ASN A 131 -0.62 -1.38 6.02
N LEU A 132 -1.19 -1.61 7.20
CA LEU A 132 -0.78 -2.68 8.11
C LEU A 132 -1.48 -4.02 7.79
N GLY A 133 -2.63 -4.01 7.12
CA GLY A 133 -3.30 -5.21 6.61
C GLY A 133 -2.57 -5.78 5.38
N GLY A 134 -2.24 -4.92 4.43
CA GLY A 134 -1.55 -5.31 3.20
C GLY A 134 -0.17 -5.94 3.42
N MET A 135 0.43 -5.79 4.62
CA MET A 135 1.73 -6.36 4.92
C MET A 135 1.74 -7.90 4.95
N LEU A 136 0.59 -8.55 5.18
CA LEU A 136 0.52 -10.01 5.33
C LEU A 136 0.80 -10.77 4.04
N THR A 137 0.59 -10.16 2.88
CA THR A 137 0.82 -10.81 1.59
C THR A 137 1.91 -10.12 0.78
N PRO A 138 2.68 -10.85 -0.03
CA PRO A 138 3.71 -10.25 -0.88
C PRO A 138 3.18 -9.24 -1.89
N PHE A 139 1.92 -9.33 -2.30
CA PHE A 139 1.29 -8.47 -3.30
C PHE A 139 0.35 -7.41 -2.69
N GLY A 140 0.12 -7.42 -1.37
CA GLY A 140 -0.73 -6.44 -0.69
C GLY A 140 -0.11 -5.04 -0.62
N ASN A 141 1.22 -4.96 -0.58
CA ASN A 141 1.96 -3.70 -0.60
C ASN A 141 3.10 -3.74 -1.62
N PRO A 142 3.36 -2.67 -2.37
CA PRO A 142 4.42 -2.64 -3.38
C PRO A 142 5.83 -2.92 -2.85
N GLN A 143 6.17 -2.41 -1.64
CA GLN A 143 7.46 -2.68 -0.99
C GLN A 143 7.64 -4.16 -0.63
N ASN A 144 6.54 -4.85 -0.26
CA ASN A 144 6.57 -6.28 0.02
C ASN A 144 6.92 -7.08 -1.23
N LEU A 145 6.25 -6.77 -2.34
CA LEU A 145 6.50 -7.44 -3.61
C LEU A 145 7.95 -7.29 -4.05
N TYR A 146 8.50 -6.08 -3.89
CA TYR A 146 9.90 -5.82 -4.20
C TYR A 146 10.84 -6.64 -3.31
N LEU A 147 10.74 -6.52 -1.98
CA LEU A 147 11.64 -7.21 -1.05
C LEU A 147 11.50 -8.73 -1.16
N PHE A 148 10.28 -9.23 -1.32
CA PHE A 148 10.00 -10.65 -1.54
C PHE A 148 10.73 -11.20 -2.76
N ASN A 149 10.74 -10.46 -3.87
CA ASN A 149 11.44 -10.84 -5.09
C ASN A 149 12.95 -10.63 -4.98
N HIS A 150 13.39 -9.48 -4.48
CA HIS A 150 14.79 -9.07 -4.39
C HIS A 150 15.62 -10.05 -3.56
N TYR A 151 15.14 -10.41 -2.36
CA TYR A 151 15.81 -11.36 -1.47
C TYR A 151 15.39 -12.82 -1.72
N SER A 152 14.51 -13.06 -2.68
CA SER A 152 13.99 -14.40 -2.96
C SER A 152 13.40 -15.11 -1.73
N ILE A 153 12.73 -14.35 -0.84
CA ILE A 153 12.18 -14.85 0.43
C ILE A 153 11.21 -16.02 0.17
N PRO A 154 11.36 -17.18 0.86
CA PRO A 154 10.40 -18.27 0.75
C PRO A 154 8.98 -17.87 1.21
N ASN A 155 7.94 -18.41 0.57
CA ASN A 155 6.54 -18.05 0.86
C ASN A 155 6.18 -18.22 2.34
N GLY A 156 6.54 -19.36 2.94
CA GLY A 156 6.26 -19.64 4.36
C GLY A 156 7.03 -18.73 5.31
N GLU A 157 8.27 -18.41 4.98
CA GLU A 157 9.11 -17.51 5.76
C GLU A 157 8.59 -16.07 5.73
N PHE A 158 8.20 -15.58 4.54
CA PHE A 158 7.57 -14.27 4.42
C PHE A 158 6.35 -14.16 5.35
N LEU A 159 5.48 -15.17 5.33
CA LEU A 159 4.29 -15.19 6.18
C LEU A 159 4.67 -15.24 7.66
N PHE A 160 5.66 -16.05 8.03
CA PHE A 160 6.15 -16.16 9.41
C PHE A 160 6.69 -14.82 9.93
N ILE A 161 7.48 -14.09 9.13
CA ILE A 161 8.02 -12.78 9.47
C ILE A 161 6.90 -11.74 9.64
N MET A 162 5.89 -11.75 8.76
CA MET A 162 4.87 -10.70 8.74
C MET A 162 3.66 -10.97 9.63
N LEU A 163 3.46 -12.21 10.07
CA LEU A 163 2.31 -12.56 10.90
C LEU A 163 2.27 -11.85 12.27
N PRO A 164 3.37 -11.77 13.06
CA PRO A 164 3.36 -11.09 14.35
C PRO A 164 3.00 -9.59 14.27
N PRO A 165 3.66 -8.76 13.44
CA PRO A 165 3.30 -7.35 13.32
C PRO A 165 1.89 -7.16 12.74
N PHE A 166 1.43 -8.04 11.84
CA PHE A 166 0.07 -8.05 11.32
C PHE A 166 -0.98 -8.33 12.41
N LEU A 167 -0.81 -9.37 13.21
CA LEU A 167 -1.74 -9.71 14.28
C LEU A 167 -1.83 -8.60 15.33
N LEU A 168 -0.69 -8.07 15.76
CA LEU A 168 -0.66 -6.95 16.71
C LEU A 168 -1.36 -5.72 16.12
N SER A 169 -1.08 -5.36 14.87
CA SER A 169 -1.75 -4.26 14.19
C SER A 169 -3.26 -4.45 14.12
N THR A 170 -3.70 -5.67 13.78
CA THR A 170 -5.13 -6.01 13.69
C THR A 170 -5.82 -5.83 15.03
N VAL A 171 -5.21 -6.32 16.11
CA VAL A 171 -5.74 -6.15 17.48
C VAL A 171 -5.85 -4.67 17.84
N LEU A 172 -4.80 -3.88 17.60
CA LEU A 172 -4.79 -2.44 17.88
C LEU A 172 -5.90 -1.71 17.10
N ILE A 173 -6.05 -2.00 15.80
CA ILE A 173 -7.08 -1.40 14.95
C ILE A 173 -8.48 -1.73 15.48
N LEU A 174 -8.74 -3.00 15.82
CA LEU A 174 -10.04 -3.42 16.33
C LEU A 174 -10.32 -2.82 17.72
N LEU A 175 -9.31 -2.71 18.59
CA LEU A 175 -9.45 -2.02 19.88
C LEU A 175 -9.82 -0.54 19.68
N CYS A 176 -9.22 0.15 18.71
CA CYS A 176 -9.60 1.53 18.38
C CYS A 176 -11.06 1.64 17.92
N CYS A 177 -11.61 0.63 17.23
CA CYS A 177 -13.01 0.61 16.85
C CYS A 177 -13.96 0.53 18.06
N LEU A 178 -13.52 0.04 19.22
CA LEU A 178 -14.34 -0.01 20.44
C LEU A 178 -14.67 1.37 21.03
N PHE A 179 -13.89 2.40 20.71
CA PHE A 179 -14.17 3.78 21.14
C PHE A 179 -15.36 4.41 20.40
N LEU A 180 -15.87 3.78 19.34
CA LEU A 180 -17.06 4.25 18.64
C LEU A 180 -18.33 3.93 19.42
N PRO A 181 -19.38 4.78 19.35
CA PRO A 181 -20.63 4.57 20.04
C PRO A 181 -21.43 3.42 19.39
N ARG A 182 -22.36 2.87 20.15
CA ARG A 182 -23.35 1.86 19.68
C ARG A 182 -24.68 2.54 19.29
N GLU A 183 -24.62 3.70 18.66
CA GLU A 183 -25.82 4.35 18.14
C GLU A 183 -26.43 3.52 17.02
N SER A 184 -27.75 3.31 17.03
CA SER A 184 -28.46 2.56 15.99
C SER A 184 -28.40 3.30 14.67
N LEU A 185 -28.23 2.56 13.58
CA LEU A 185 -28.25 3.10 12.23
C LEU A 185 -28.90 2.12 11.25
N THR A 186 -29.48 2.67 10.19
CA THR A 186 -30.01 1.89 9.07
C THR A 186 -29.25 2.27 7.82
N VAL A 187 -28.53 1.32 7.24
CA VAL A 187 -27.74 1.54 6.03
C VAL A 187 -28.64 1.37 4.81
N PRO A 188 -28.71 2.36 3.92
CA PRO A 188 -29.52 2.25 2.69
C PRO A 188 -29.01 1.12 1.80
N ARG A 189 -29.96 0.38 1.19
CA ARG A 189 -29.64 -0.67 0.23
C ARG A 189 -29.35 -0.05 -1.14
N GLN A 190 -28.21 -0.35 -1.70
CA GLN A 190 -27.85 0.03 -3.06
C GLN A 190 -27.69 -1.25 -3.89
N GLU A 191 -28.51 -1.40 -4.94
CA GLU A 191 -28.54 -2.62 -5.76
C GLU A 191 -27.72 -2.42 -7.04
N ALA A 192 -26.40 -2.53 -6.93
CA ALA A 192 -25.55 -2.71 -8.10
C ALA A 192 -25.02 -4.15 -8.11
N LEU A 193 -25.53 -4.98 -8.99
CA LEU A 193 -25.02 -6.34 -9.16
C LEU A 193 -23.86 -6.33 -10.18
N PRO A 194 -22.69 -6.88 -9.83
CA PRO A 194 -21.57 -6.98 -10.74
C PRO A 194 -21.88 -7.99 -11.86
N ASP A 195 -21.32 -7.77 -13.04
CA ASP A 195 -21.36 -8.73 -14.15
C ASP A 195 -20.65 -10.01 -13.72
N LYS A 196 -21.43 -11.08 -13.49
CA LYS A 196 -20.93 -12.37 -12.98
C LYS A 196 -19.86 -12.97 -13.90
N ARG A 197 -20.02 -12.87 -15.22
CA ARG A 197 -19.09 -13.44 -16.21
C ARG A 197 -17.74 -12.71 -16.15
N ARG A 198 -17.76 -11.39 -16.20
CA ARG A 198 -16.53 -10.58 -16.08
C ARG A 198 -15.86 -10.75 -14.73
N THR A 199 -16.63 -10.81 -13.65
CA THR A 199 -16.10 -11.07 -12.30
C THR A 199 -15.38 -12.41 -12.24
N ALA A 200 -15.96 -13.48 -12.77
CA ALA A 200 -15.32 -14.81 -12.79
C ALA A 200 -14.02 -14.82 -13.61
N ILE A 201 -14.01 -14.17 -14.78
CA ILE A 201 -12.80 -14.06 -15.61
C ILE A 201 -11.70 -13.30 -14.86
N TYR A 202 -12.02 -12.13 -14.28
CA TYR A 202 -11.01 -11.34 -13.58
C TYR A 202 -10.55 -12.00 -12.28
N ALA A 203 -11.41 -12.76 -11.60
CA ALA A 203 -11.01 -13.59 -10.46
C ALA A 203 -10.04 -14.70 -10.89
N ALA A 204 -10.27 -15.36 -12.02
CA ALA A 204 -9.34 -16.33 -12.58
C ALA A 204 -7.98 -15.70 -12.94
N LEU A 205 -7.99 -14.52 -13.58
CA LEU A 205 -6.76 -13.78 -13.87
C LEU A 205 -6.05 -13.33 -12.59
N PHE A 206 -6.80 -13.02 -11.53
CA PHE A 206 -6.23 -12.72 -10.21
C PHE A 206 -5.50 -13.95 -9.62
N CYS A 207 -6.10 -15.14 -9.72
CA CYS A 207 -5.41 -16.38 -9.32
C CYS A 207 -4.12 -16.60 -10.11
N VAL A 208 -4.09 -16.28 -11.42
CA VAL A 208 -2.86 -16.32 -12.23
C VAL A 208 -1.83 -15.31 -11.73
N ALA A 209 -2.24 -14.07 -11.42
CA ALA A 209 -1.34 -13.05 -10.88
C ALA A 209 -0.76 -13.48 -9.52
N VAL A 210 -1.57 -14.03 -8.63
CA VAL A 210 -1.13 -14.56 -7.33
C VAL A 210 -0.16 -15.73 -7.53
N ALA A 211 -0.48 -16.69 -8.40
CA ALA A 211 0.41 -17.83 -8.70
C ALA A 211 1.77 -17.35 -9.25
N MET A 212 1.78 -16.31 -10.08
CA MET A 212 3.00 -15.69 -10.60
C MET A 212 3.83 -15.04 -9.47
N VAL A 213 3.22 -14.28 -8.58
CA VAL A 213 3.91 -13.65 -7.43
C VAL A 213 4.47 -14.71 -6.50
N LEU A 214 3.69 -15.74 -6.17
CA LEU A 214 4.10 -16.86 -5.31
C LEU A 214 5.04 -17.86 -6.00
N ARG A 215 5.51 -17.54 -7.21
CA ARG A 215 6.47 -18.35 -8.00
C ARG A 215 5.94 -19.72 -8.42
N GLY A 216 4.63 -19.93 -8.42
CA GLY A 216 3.98 -21.13 -8.94
C GLY A 216 4.03 -21.22 -10.47
N ILE A 217 4.17 -20.08 -11.15
CA ILE A 217 4.37 -19.97 -12.60
C ILE A 217 5.47 -18.96 -12.92
N PRO A 218 6.20 -19.10 -14.05
CA PRO A 218 7.19 -18.12 -14.49
C PRO A 218 6.54 -16.74 -14.72
N TYR A 219 7.20 -15.67 -14.27
CA TYR A 219 6.66 -14.32 -14.35
C TYR A 219 6.35 -13.87 -15.80
N TRP A 220 7.18 -14.25 -16.77
CA TRP A 220 6.98 -13.93 -18.18
C TRP A 220 5.71 -14.60 -18.76
N LEU A 221 5.40 -15.84 -18.32
CA LEU A 221 4.19 -16.55 -18.73
C LEU A 221 2.94 -15.89 -18.13
N GLY A 222 2.96 -15.57 -16.84
CA GLY A 222 1.87 -14.84 -16.17
C GLY A 222 1.63 -13.48 -16.82
N LEU A 223 2.69 -12.73 -17.12
CA LEU A 223 2.64 -11.47 -17.84
C LEU A 223 1.96 -11.61 -19.21
N LEU A 224 2.40 -12.61 -20.01
CA LEU A 224 1.83 -12.87 -21.33
C LEU A 224 0.33 -13.18 -21.23
N VAL A 225 -0.05 -14.11 -20.35
CA VAL A 225 -1.46 -14.54 -20.18
C VAL A 225 -2.33 -13.36 -19.75
N ILE A 226 -1.93 -12.61 -18.74
CA ILE A 226 -2.74 -11.50 -18.20
C ILE A 226 -2.84 -10.37 -19.21
N VAL A 227 -1.73 -9.93 -19.80
CA VAL A 227 -1.74 -8.83 -20.76
C VAL A 227 -2.53 -9.19 -22.01
N ALA A 228 -2.30 -10.39 -22.59
CA ALA A 228 -3.04 -10.84 -23.76
C ALA A 228 -4.55 -10.95 -23.47
N SER A 229 -4.93 -11.54 -22.33
CA SER A 229 -6.33 -11.66 -21.92
C SER A 229 -6.98 -10.28 -21.78
N LEU A 230 -6.33 -9.34 -21.09
CA LEU A 230 -6.88 -7.99 -20.89
C LEU A 230 -6.89 -7.15 -22.17
N LEU A 231 -5.93 -7.34 -23.09
CA LEU A 231 -5.96 -6.69 -24.40
C LEU A 231 -7.18 -7.10 -25.22
N VAL A 232 -7.62 -8.34 -25.12
CA VAL A 232 -8.79 -8.85 -25.84
C VAL A 232 -10.09 -8.51 -25.10
N LEU A 233 -10.13 -8.72 -23.77
CA LEU A 233 -11.37 -8.64 -22.99
C LEU A 233 -11.65 -7.25 -22.45
N ASP A 234 -10.63 -6.51 -22.04
CA ASP A 234 -10.77 -5.19 -21.39
C ASP A 234 -9.50 -4.34 -21.47
N ARG A 235 -9.25 -3.73 -22.62
CA ARG A 235 -8.11 -2.81 -22.81
C ARG A 235 -8.09 -1.65 -21.81
N ARG A 236 -9.27 -1.25 -21.29
CA ARG A 236 -9.36 -0.17 -20.30
C ARG A 236 -8.74 -0.57 -18.96
N ALA A 237 -8.61 -1.89 -18.68
CA ALA A 237 -7.90 -2.36 -17.51
C ALA A 237 -6.41 -1.99 -17.56
N LEU A 238 -5.78 -2.20 -18.70
CA LEU A 238 -4.36 -1.86 -18.90
C LEU A 238 -4.13 -0.34 -18.94
N LEU A 239 -5.04 0.40 -19.61
CA LEU A 239 -4.95 1.87 -19.64
C LEU A 239 -5.17 2.50 -18.25
N GLY A 240 -5.97 1.85 -17.39
CA GLY A 240 -6.27 2.31 -16.04
C GLY A 240 -5.25 1.86 -14.98
N VAL A 241 -4.17 1.21 -15.36
CA VAL A 241 -3.05 0.89 -14.44
C VAL A 241 -2.42 2.18 -13.94
N ASP A 242 -1.99 2.18 -12.69
CA ASP A 242 -1.18 3.27 -12.15
C ASP A 242 0.24 3.22 -12.74
N TRP A 243 0.38 3.78 -13.95
CA TRP A 243 1.65 3.91 -14.64
C TRP A 243 2.62 4.81 -13.89
N GLY A 244 2.08 5.77 -13.10
CA GLY A 244 2.89 6.64 -12.25
C GLY A 244 3.65 5.83 -11.19
N LEU A 245 3.02 4.83 -10.61
CA LEU A 245 3.67 3.93 -9.65
C LEU A 245 4.79 3.12 -10.31
N LEU A 246 4.58 2.57 -11.52
CA LEU A 246 5.61 1.83 -12.25
C LEU A 246 6.82 2.71 -12.62
N VAL A 247 6.57 3.93 -13.09
CA VAL A 247 7.63 4.92 -13.36
C VAL A 247 8.37 5.28 -12.07
N THR A 248 7.66 5.43 -10.96
CA THR A 248 8.26 5.68 -9.64
C THR A 248 9.21 4.57 -9.23
N PHE A 249 8.81 3.31 -9.40
CA PHE A 249 9.68 2.16 -9.12
C PHE A 249 10.95 2.16 -10.00
N ALA A 250 10.78 2.34 -11.31
CA ALA A 250 11.90 2.39 -12.24
C ALA A 250 12.89 3.53 -11.89
N ALA A 251 12.35 4.71 -11.55
CA ALA A 251 13.18 5.84 -11.13
C ALA A 251 13.89 5.57 -9.79
N PHE A 252 13.22 4.95 -8.82
CA PHE A 252 13.86 4.59 -7.55
C PHE A 252 14.89 3.46 -7.70
N PHE A 253 14.72 2.54 -8.63
CA PHE A 253 15.78 1.57 -8.96
C PHE A 253 17.04 2.28 -9.45
N THR A 254 16.89 3.26 -10.34
CA THR A 254 18.02 4.07 -10.81
C THR A 254 18.64 4.88 -9.67
N PHE A 255 17.83 5.61 -8.91
CA PHE A 255 18.27 6.39 -7.76
C PHE A 255 19.05 5.52 -6.75
N SER A 256 18.46 4.41 -6.33
CA SER A 256 19.04 3.50 -5.33
C SER A 256 20.33 2.83 -5.84
N GLY A 257 20.35 2.42 -7.12
CA GLY A 257 21.54 1.87 -7.77
C GLY A 257 22.71 2.87 -7.80
N ASN A 258 22.42 4.13 -8.11
CA ASN A 258 23.42 5.20 -8.09
C ASN A 258 23.90 5.48 -6.66
N MET A 259 22.99 5.61 -5.70
CA MET A 259 23.33 5.83 -4.28
C MET A 259 24.23 4.73 -3.74
N ALA A 260 24.03 3.48 -4.16
CA ALA A 260 24.86 2.34 -3.79
C ALA A 260 26.30 2.40 -4.37
N ARG A 261 26.58 3.28 -5.33
CA ARG A 261 27.92 3.47 -5.94
C ARG A 261 28.66 4.70 -5.40
N ILE A 262 28.03 5.49 -4.52
CA ILE A 262 28.61 6.70 -3.93
C ILE A 262 29.19 6.31 -2.55
N GLU A 263 30.54 6.30 -2.42
CA GLU A 263 31.22 5.85 -1.20
C GLU A 263 30.76 6.55 0.09
N PRO A 264 30.62 7.90 0.16
CA PRO A 264 30.11 8.55 1.38
C PRO A 264 28.72 8.08 1.78
N VAL A 265 27.85 7.78 0.80
CA VAL A 265 26.49 7.27 1.02
C VAL A 265 26.52 5.84 1.57
N GLN A 266 27.41 5.00 1.01
CA GLN A 266 27.61 3.65 1.52
C GLN A 266 28.07 3.67 3.00
N ALA A 267 29.07 4.50 3.32
CA ALA A 267 29.58 4.64 4.68
C ALA A 267 28.48 5.09 5.66
N LEU A 268 27.70 6.11 5.25
CA LEU A 268 26.57 6.62 6.04
C LEU A 268 25.54 5.53 6.33
N PHE A 269 25.04 4.83 5.29
CA PHE A 269 23.99 3.80 5.50
C PHE A 269 24.54 2.59 6.27
N ARG A 270 25.77 2.15 6.02
CA ARG A 270 26.39 1.09 6.82
C ARG A 270 26.46 1.50 8.30
N GLN A 271 26.86 2.72 8.61
CA GLN A 271 26.88 3.21 9.99
C GLN A 271 25.48 3.31 10.60
N LEU A 272 24.49 3.85 9.87
CA LEU A 272 23.12 3.95 10.37
C LEU A 272 22.51 2.57 10.67
N LEU A 273 22.73 1.60 9.80
CA LEU A 273 22.17 0.25 9.93
C LEU A 273 22.77 -0.55 11.10
N THR A 274 23.94 -0.14 11.66
CA THR A 274 24.47 -0.75 12.90
C THR A 274 23.56 -0.51 14.10
N HIS A 275 22.71 0.51 14.07
CA HIS A 275 21.72 0.79 15.13
C HIS A 275 20.46 -0.10 15.02
N GLY A 276 20.45 -1.06 14.09
CA GLY A 276 19.37 -2.00 13.83
C GLY A 276 18.62 -1.66 12.54
N VAL A 277 18.46 -2.66 11.67
CA VAL A 277 17.86 -2.47 10.35
C VAL A 277 16.38 -2.09 10.45
N MET A 278 15.62 -2.74 11.35
CA MET A 278 14.19 -2.47 11.54
C MET A 278 13.90 -1.01 11.96
N PRO A 279 14.49 -0.46 13.04
CA PRO A 279 14.20 0.93 13.44
C PRO A 279 14.69 1.94 12.41
N VAL A 280 15.86 1.72 11.80
CA VAL A 280 16.38 2.62 10.76
C VAL A 280 15.48 2.65 9.55
N SER A 281 14.99 1.51 9.08
CA SER A 281 14.07 1.46 7.93
C SER A 281 12.70 2.05 8.23
N ALA A 282 12.18 1.85 9.44
CA ALA A 282 10.94 2.50 9.87
C ALA A 282 11.07 4.04 9.94
N LEU A 283 12.18 4.55 10.48
CA LEU A 283 12.48 5.98 10.52
C LEU A 283 12.74 6.57 9.12
N THR A 284 13.49 5.88 8.28
CA THR A 284 13.71 6.29 6.89
C THR A 284 12.39 6.41 6.12
N SER A 285 11.44 5.51 6.38
CA SER A 285 10.11 5.57 5.78
C SER A 285 9.35 6.84 6.15
N GLN A 286 9.61 7.45 7.31
CA GLN A 286 8.96 8.70 7.72
C GLN A 286 9.39 9.90 6.85
N ILE A 287 10.55 9.81 6.20
CA ILE A 287 11.17 10.90 5.43
C ILE A 287 10.92 10.74 3.93
N ILE A 288 11.18 9.53 3.40
CA ILE A 288 11.16 9.29 1.95
C ILE A 288 10.04 8.33 1.50
N SER A 289 9.14 7.92 2.41
CA SER A 289 8.11 6.89 2.21
C SER A 289 8.66 5.44 2.22
N ASN A 290 7.79 4.49 2.57
CA ASN A 290 8.14 3.08 2.79
C ASN A 290 8.66 2.37 1.53
N VAL A 291 8.10 2.65 0.35
CA VAL A 291 8.55 2.02 -0.90
C VAL A 291 9.94 2.47 -1.31
N PRO A 292 10.26 3.77 -1.39
CA PRO A 292 11.63 4.23 -1.62
C PRO A 292 12.62 3.76 -0.55
N ALA A 293 12.21 3.74 0.72
CA ALA A 293 13.05 3.26 1.82
C ALA A 293 13.42 1.78 1.62
N ALA A 294 12.45 0.93 1.23
CA ALA A 294 12.69 -0.48 0.92
C ALA A 294 13.71 -0.65 -0.21
N ILE A 295 13.53 0.07 -1.34
CA ILE A 295 14.41 -0.02 -2.51
C ILE A 295 15.81 0.51 -2.20
N LEU A 296 15.91 1.61 -1.44
CA LEU A 296 17.19 2.22 -1.09
C LEU A 296 17.98 1.33 -0.11
N LEU A 297 17.35 0.95 1.01
CA LEU A 297 18.05 0.26 2.08
C LEU A 297 18.41 -1.19 1.74
N SER A 298 17.65 -1.83 0.85
CA SER A 298 17.99 -3.17 0.34
C SER A 298 19.35 -3.27 -0.36
N ARG A 299 19.94 -2.13 -0.75
CA ARG A 299 21.29 -2.08 -1.34
C ARG A 299 22.41 -2.10 -0.29
N PHE A 300 22.08 -1.94 0.99
CA PHE A 300 23.06 -1.75 2.07
C PHE A 300 22.95 -2.77 3.19
N THR A 301 21.99 -3.70 3.13
CA THR A 301 21.80 -4.74 4.16
C THR A 301 21.28 -6.03 3.56
N ASP A 302 21.71 -7.16 4.12
CA ASP A 302 21.18 -8.49 3.85
C ASP A 302 20.14 -8.93 4.91
N ASP A 303 19.92 -8.12 5.97
CA ASP A 303 18.87 -8.33 6.96
C ASP A 303 17.50 -7.93 6.37
N TYR A 304 16.99 -8.82 5.49
CA TYR A 304 15.67 -8.61 4.89
C TYR A 304 14.54 -8.72 5.91
N GLN A 305 14.71 -9.45 7.01
CA GLN A 305 13.69 -9.59 8.04
C GLN A 305 13.45 -8.26 8.76
N GLY A 306 14.52 -7.64 9.26
CA GLY A 306 14.44 -6.32 9.87
C GLY A 306 13.97 -5.25 8.90
N LEU A 307 14.45 -5.29 7.64
CA LEU A 307 14.04 -4.35 6.61
C LEU A 307 12.54 -4.49 6.25
N LEU A 308 12.07 -5.73 6.02
CA LEU A 308 10.68 -6.01 5.66
C LEU A 308 9.71 -5.56 6.76
N VAL A 309 9.99 -5.92 8.02
CA VAL A 309 9.18 -5.47 9.17
C VAL A 309 9.23 -3.95 9.29
N GLY A 310 10.43 -3.36 9.26
CA GLY A 310 10.61 -1.93 9.49
C GLY A 310 9.91 -1.03 8.47
N VAL A 311 10.00 -1.34 7.15
CA VAL A 311 9.31 -0.52 6.13
C VAL A 311 7.80 -0.68 6.15
N ASN A 312 7.29 -1.83 6.61
CA ASN A 312 5.85 -2.04 6.71
C ASN A 312 5.25 -1.31 7.91
N ILE A 313 5.81 -1.47 9.11
CA ILE A 313 5.35 -0.70 10.28
C ILE A 313 5.67 0.80 10.10
N GLY A 314 6.76 1.12 9.39
CA GLY A 314 7.12 2.47 9.01
C GLY A 314 6.15 3.15 8.05
N GLY A 315 5.25 2.41 7.40
CA GLY A 315 4.13 2.97 6.64
C GLY A 315 3.10 3.69 7.51
N ALA A 316 3.07 3.42 8.83
CA ALA A 316 2.41 4.24 9.83
C ALA A 316 3.33 5.38 10.29
N GLY A 317 2.77 6.49 10.77
CA GLY A 317 3.50 7.66 11.27
C GLY A 317 3.17 8.92 10.49
N THR A 318 4.13 9.50 9.75
CA THR A 318 3.90 10.72 8.98
C THR A 318 2.97 10.50 7.78
N LEU A 319 2.38 11.59 7.28
CA LEU A 319 1.60 11.55 6.03
C LEU A 319 2.46 11.17 4.80
N VAL A 320 3.76 11.41 4.86
CA VAL A 320 4.70 11.08 3.79
C VAL A 320 5.14 9.63 3.83
N ALA A 321 5.01 8.97 4.99
CA ALA A 321 5.46 7.60 5.18
C ALA A 321 4.81 6.58 4.22
N SER A 322 3.61 6.88 3.72
CA SER A 322 2.92 6.05 2.72
C SER A 322 2.07 6.90 1.79
N LEU A 323 2.02 6.55 0.50
CA LEU A 323 1.10 7.15 -0.47
C LEU A 323 -0.37 6.98 -0.04
N ALA A 324 -0.70 5.86 0.59
CA ALA A 324 -2.01 5.59 1.18
C ALA A 324 -2.47 6.69 2.14
N SER A 325 -1.56 7.25 2.94
CA SER A 325 -1.85 8.33 3.88
C SER A 325 -2.23 9.63 3.16
N LEU A 326 -1.58 9.93 2.04
CA LEU A 326 -1.92 11.09 1.20
C LEU A 326 -3.27 10.90 0.49
N ILE A 327 -3.59 9.69 0.04
CA ILE A 327 -4.90 9.34 -0.52
C ILE A 327 -5.99 9.60 0.53
N THR A 328 -5.77 9.12 1.76
CA THR A 328 -6.71 9.29 2.87
C THR A 328 -6.94 10.76 3.21
N LEU A 329 -5.88 11.56 3.31
CA LEU A 329 -5.98 13.00 3.53
C LEU A 329 -6.75 13.69 2.40
N ARG A 330 -6.44 13.35 1.15
CA ARG A 330 -7.09 13.92 -0.04
C ARG A 330 -8.58 13.59 -0.06
N GLU A 331 -8.96 12.35 0.22
CA GLU A 331 -10.36 11.95 0.26
C GLU A 331 -11.09 12.63 1.43
N TYR A 332 -10.47 12.75 2.61
CA TYR A 332 -11.06 13.48 3.74
C TYR A 332 -11.33 14.95 3.42
N THR A 333 -10.35 15.66 2.86
CA THR A 333 -10.46 17.09 2.55
C THR A 333 -11.45 17.40 1.44
N LYS A 334 -11.75 16.43 0.58
CA LYS A 334 -12.79 16.53 -0.44
C LYS A 334 -14.19 16.68 0.19
N HIS A 335 -14.44 16.00 1.29
CA HIS A 335 -15.74 15.91 1.93
C HIS A 335 -15.88 16.84 3.15
N VAL A 336 -14.82 17.01 3.95
CA VAL A 336 -14.83 17.78 5.18
C VAL A 336 -13.92 19.01 5.05
N LYS A 337 -14.53 20.17 4.81
CA LYS A 337 -13.79 21.44 4.64
C LYS A 337 -13.49 22.10 5.99
N GLY A 338 -12.36 22.80 6.07
CA GLY A 338 -12.00 23.62 7.23
C GLY A 338 -11.46 22.87 8.45
N GLN A 339 -11.41 21.52 8.43
CA GLN A 339 -10.93 20.71 9.55
C GLN A 339 -9.62 19.95 9.25
N THR A 340 -8.90 20.32 8.20
CA THR A 340 -7.67 19.63 7.76
C THR A 340 -6.61 19.58 8.88
N GLY A 341 -6.39 20.69 9.61
CA GLY A 341 -5.41 20.71 10.69
C GLY A 341 -5.77 19.75 11.83
N ARG A 342 -7.06 19.69 12.22
CA ARG A 342 -7.54 18.75 13.23
C ARG A 342 -7.39 17.30 12.78
N PHE A 343 -7.68 17.04 11.49
CA PHE A 343 -7.48 15.69 10.91
C PHE A 343 -6.02 15.29 10.95
N ILE A 344 -5.09 16.18 10.53
CA ILE A 344 -3.65 15.89 10.54
C ILE A 344 -3.16 15.63 11.97
N ALA A 345 -3.59 16.43 12.95
CA ALA A 345 -3.22 16.21 14.34
C ALA A 345 -3.69 14.84 14.87
N LEU A 346 -4.96 14.49 14.62
CA LEU A 346 -5.52 13.19 15.02
C LEU A 346 -4.85 12.03 14.29
N PHE A 347 -4.63 12.19 12.96
CA PHE A 347 -3.91 11.23 12.14
C PHE A 347 -2.52 10.96 12.70
N SER A 348 -1.75 12.03 12.98
CA SER A 348 -0.40 11.91 13.52
C SER A 348 -0.40 11.24 14.88
N ALA A 349 -1.30 11.63 15.79
CA ALA A 349 -1.38 11.04 17.12
C ALA A 349 -1.65 9.53 17.07
N ILE A 350 -2.62 9.09 16.26
CA ILE A 350 -2.96 7.67 16.10
C ILE A 350 -1.83 6.92 15.39
N SER A 351 -1.35 7.43 14.25
CA SER A 351 -0.35 6.74 13.43
C SER A 351 0.99 6.60 14.12
N PHE A 352 1.47 7.64 14.84
CA PHE A 352 2.68 7.53 15.65
C PHE A 352 2.49 6.64 16.87
N GLY A 353 1.28 6.60 17.46
CA GLY A 353 0.95 5.64 18.51
C GLY A 353 1.10 4.19 18.01
N PHE A 354 0.55 3.87 16.84
CA PHE A 354 0.73 2.57 16.19
C PHE A 354 2.21 2.28 15.92
N LEU A 355 2.92 3.22 15.30
CA LEU A 355 4.35 3.07 15.01
C LEU A 355 5.16 2.76 16.26
N ALA A 356 4.96 3.52 17.35
CA ALA A 356 5.71 3.34 18.59
C ALA A 356 5.44 1.97 19.24
N ILE A 357 4.17 1.54 19.31
CA ILE A 357 3.79 0.25 19.88
C ILE A 357 4.36 -0.90 19.05
N LEU A 358 4.23 -0.81 17.71
CA LEU A 358 4.74 -1.83 16.80
C LEU A 358 6.26 -1.92 16.82
N LEU A 359 6.97 -0.78 16.82
CA LEU A 359 8.43 -0.75 16.95
C LEU A 359 8.90 -1.40 18.24
N ALA A 360 8.29 -1.03 19.37
CA ALA A 360 8.65 -1.59 20.69
C ALA A 360 8.41 -3.10 20.74
N ALA A 361 7.25 -3.56 20.28
CA ALA A 361 6.89 -4.97 20.30
C ALA A 361 7.79 -5.80 19.36
N MET A 362 8.05 -5.31 18.14
CA MET A 362 8.89 -6.02 17.18
C MET A 362 10.37 -5.98 17.54
N ALA A 363 10.83 -4.95 18.23
CA ALA A 363 12.20 -4.93 18.78
C ALA A 363 12.43 -6.01 19.85
N LEU A 364 11.38 -6.45 20.55
CA LEU A 364 11.44 -7.57 21.49
C LEU A 364 11.35 -8.93 20.78
N TRP A 365 10.59 -9.00 19.69
CA TRP A 365 10.38 -10.25 18.94
C TRP A 365 11.57 -10.63 18.03
N LEU A 366 12.26 -9.63 17.43
CA LEU A 366 13.42 -9.84 16.55
C LEU A 366 14.76 -10.04 17.29
N ARG A 367 14.76 -9.98 18.62
CA ARG A 367 15.92 -10.33 19.46
C ARG A 367 16.06 -11.83 19.59
#